data_96e1d1c6e936360192560ad8b65bb24b
#
_entry.id   96e1d1c6e936360192560ad8b65bb24b
#
_cell.length_a   1.000
_cell.length_b   1.000
_cell.length_c   1.000
_cell.angle_alpha   90.00
_cell.angle_beta   90.00
_cell.angle_gamma   90.00
#
_symmetry.space_group_name_H-M   'P 1'
#
loop_
_entity.id
_entity.type
_entity.pdbx_description
1 polymer ?
#
loop_
_entity_poly.entity_id
_entity_poly.type
_entity_poly.pdbx_seq_one_letter_code
_entity_poly.pdbx_strand_id
1 'polypeptide(L)'
;MFAGPSGIGKTTMAQVVSRDYDIPFYSGSMRDLMPDMKEVTHSDMLKEDKMVQYQKDFQLLNLRNKKFGNLDSFVTDRSYLDSAAYFIYKQSSFQPQCEVDNFLDLCKMLLCRQCDKLIMFDFPTYMIKDWVMADENDKRIHNKYFQHLIAGIMNQVLSIWGSKLRFEFLHHSEKFWKAPDVYENGFDIGSLDSIYGHVDILVIKEAKYETRQEIINDFLTDKLCQKY
;
A
#
# COMPACT_ATOMS: atom_id res chain seq x y z
N MET A 1 -1.88 -3.74 7.27
CA MET A 1 -1.87 -2.40 6.60
C MET A 1 -2.64 -2.48 5.29
N PHE A 2 -3.26 -1.38 4.86
CA PHE A 2 -3.92 -1.29 3.56
C PHE A 2 -3.12 -0.43 2.59
N ALA A 3 -3.05 -0.84 1.32
CA ALA A 3 -2.40 -0.13 0.22
C ALA A 3 -3.32 0.00 -1.00
N GLY A 4 -2.99 0.91 -1.91
CA GLY A 4 -3.71 1.10 -3.16
C GLY A 4 -3.93 2.56 -3.53
N PRO A 5 -4.45 2.85 -4.71
CA PRO A 5 -4.73 4.22 -5.17
C PRO A 5 -5.68 5.00 -4.26
N SER A 6 -5.73 6.31 -4.43
CA SER A 6 -6.65 7.16 -3.66
C SER A 6 -8.11 6.90 -4.05
N GLY A 7 -9.04 6.96 -3.09
CA GLY A 7 -10.47 6.90 -3.35
C GLY A 7 -11.09 5.50 -3.50
N ILE A 8 -10.33 4.42 -3.35
CA ILE A 8 -10.81 3.04 -3.55
C ILE A 8 -11.40 2.36 -2.30
N GLY A 9 -11.65 3.12 -1.23
CA GLY A 9 -12.30 2.60 -0.02
C GLY A 9 -11.37 1.97 1.02
N LYS A 10 -10.05 2.21 0.97
CA LYS A 10 -9.09 1.70 1.96
C LYS A 10 -9.46 2.07 3.40
N THR A 11 -9.75 3.35 3.65
CA THR A 11 -10.09 3.85 4.98
C THR A 11 -11.34 3.19 5.52
N THR A 12 -12.38 3.07 4.69
CA THR A 12 -13.63 2.40 5.06
C THR A 12 -13.38 0.94 5.45
N MET A 13 -12.63 0.20 4.64
CA MET A 13 -12.34 -1.20 4.90
C MET A 13 -11.41 -1.38 6.11
N ALA A 14 -10.42 -0.51 6.28
CA ALA A 14 -9.54 -0.52 7.44
C ALA A 14 -10.32 -0.29 8.75
N GLN A 15 -11.32 0.60 8.74
CA GLN A 15 -12.20 0.83 9.87
C GLN A 15 -13.12 -0.36 10.16
N VAL A 16 -13.61 -1.05 9.11
CA VAL A 16 -14.38 -2.30 9.27
C VAL A 16 -13.53 -3.37 9.94
N VAL A 17 -12.31 -3.61 9.43
CA VAL A 17 -11.38 -4.58 10.04
C VAL A 17 -11.04 -4.20 11.50
N SER A 18 -10.79 -2.92 11.76
CA SER A 18 -10.53 -2.42 13.12
C SER A 18 -11.67 -2.77 14.07
N ARG A 19 -12.92 -2.53 13.66
CA ARG A 19 -14.10 -2.85 14.46
C ARG A 19 -14.33 -4.34 14.64
N ASP A 20 -14.23 -5.11 13.54
CA ASP A 20 -14.60 -6.53 13.53
C ASP A 20 -13.58 -7.41 14.26
N TYR A 21 -12.34 -6.94 14.39
CA TYR A 21 -11.24 -7.65 15.07
C TYR A 21 -10.78 -6.98 16.37
N ASP A 22 -11.43 -5.89 16.78
CA ASP A 22 -11.06 -5.11 17.98
C ASP A 22 -9.58 -4.66 17.98
N ILE A 23 -9.08 -4.25 16.80
CA ILE A 23 -7.72 -3.76 16.62
C ILE A 23 -7.76 -2.24 16.38
N PRO A 24 -6.97 -1.40 17.08
CA PRO A 24 -7.01 0.05 16.90
C PRO A 24 -6.73 0.49 15.47
N PHE A 25 -7.56 1.40 14.94
CA PHE A 25 -7.33 2.06 13.65
C PHE A 25 -6.51 3.34 13.82
N TYR A 26 -5.49 3.47 13.00
CA TYR A 26 -4.69 4.69 12.91
C TYR A 26 -4.57 5.15 11.45
N SER A 27 -5.02 6.36 11.16
CA SER A 27 -4.81 6.94 9.83
C SER A 27 -3.32 7.15 9.55
N GLY A 28 -2.88 6.67 8.40
CA GLY A 28 -1.53 6.88 7.86
C GLY A 28 -1.48 7.96 6.78
N SER A 29 -2.55 8.74 6.61
CA SER A 29 -2.60 9.76 5.56
C SER A 29 -1.63 10.91 5.85
N MET A 30 -1.09 11.53 4.78
CA MET A 30 -0.22 12.70 4.91
C MET A 30 -0.92 13.84 5.66
N ARG A 31 -2.22 14.05 5.41
CA ARG A 31 -2.99 15.13 6.04
C ARG A 31 -3.17 14.96 7.54
N ASP A 32 -3.21 13.71 8.01
CA ASP A 32 -3.34 13.43 9.45
C ASP A 32 -1.99 13.43 10.18
N LEU A 33 -0.91 13.14 9.47
CA LEU A 33 0.43 13.11 10.03
C LEU A 33 1.18 14.44 9.91
N MET A 34 0.81 15.26 8.93
CA MET A 34 1.43 16.54 8.63
C MET A 34 0.33 17.61 8.59
N PRO A 35 0.00 18.28 9.72
CA PRO A 35 -1.10 19.24 9.79
C PRO A 35 -1.05 20.35 8.74
N ASP A 36 0.15 20.80 8.39
CA ASP A 36 0.37 21.84 7.38
C ASP A 36 -0.07 21.43 5.96
N MET A 37 -0.27 20.11 5.75
CA MET A 37 -0.71 19.57 4.48
C MET A 37 -2.24 19.42 4.36
N LYS A 38 -3.00 19.79 5.39
CA LYS A 38 -4.48 19.62 5.39
C LYS A 38 -5.14 20.40 4.27
N GLU A 39 -4.68 21.63 4.04
CA GLU A 39 -5.26 22.55 3.06
C GLU A 39 -4.58 22.47 1.67
N VAL A 40 -3.50 21.72 1.56
CA VAL A 40 -2.74 21.60 0.30
C VAL A 40 -3.48 20.71 -0.68
N THR A 41 -3.75 21.25 -1.88
CA THR A 41 -4.35 20.46 -2.97
C THR A 41 -3.27 19.66 -3.71
N HIS A 42 -3.70 18.66 -4.51
CA HIS A 42 -2.77 17.95 -5.38
C HIS A 42 -2.11 18.88 -6.40
N SER A 43 -2.86 19.87 -6.91
CA SER A 43 -2.31 20.88 -7.85
C SER A 43 -1.20 21.71 -7.21
N ASP A 44 -1.35 22.05 -5.93
CA ASP A 44 -0.32 22.80 -5.19
C ASP A 44 0.94 21.94 -5.01
N MET A 45 0.76 20.66 -4.65
CA MET A 45 1.88 19.73 -4.53
C MET A 45 2.66 19.58 -5.84
N LEU A 46 1.98 19.56 -7.00
CA LEU A 46 2.66 19.45 -8.30
C LEU A 46 3.48 20.69 -8.66
N LYS A 47 3.12 21.87 -8.12
CA LYS A 47 3.83 23.13 -8.33
C LYS A 47 4.98 23.35 -7.36
N GLU A 48 5.01 22.57 -6.30
CA GLU A 48 6.02 22.67 -5.26
C GLU A 48 7.40 22.25 -5.80
N ASP A 49 8.45 22.89 -5.30
CA ASP A 49 9.84 22.54 -5.64
C ASP A 49 10.11 21.04 -5.36
N LYS A 50 10.84 20.39 -6.27
CA LYS A 50 11.08 18.95 -6.20
C LYS A 50 11.91 18.53 -5.00
N MET A 51 12.82 19.38 -4.54
CA MET A 51 13.61 19.10 -3.32
C MET A 51 12.74 19.23 -2.07
N VAL A 52 11.80 20.18 -2.04
CA VAL A 52 10.82 20.30 -0.95
C VAL A 52 9.91 19.08 -0.90
N GLN A 53 9.41 18.61 -2.07
CA GLN A 53 8.63 17.38 -2.14
C GLN A 53 9.43 16.16 -1.64
N TYR A 54 10.69 16.05 -2.03
CA TYR A 54 11.61 15.00 -1.59
C TYR A 54 11.76 15.00 -0.05
N GLN A 55 12.02 16.15 0.54
CA GLN A 55 12.12 16.29 2.01
C GLN A 55 10.81 15.91 2.72
N LYS A 56 9.67 16.31 2.18
CA LYS A 56 8.34 15.95 2.71
C LYS A 56 8.08 14.45 2.66
N ASP A 57 8.52 13.75 1.60
CA ASP A 57 8.36 12.31 1.49
C ASP A 57 9.14 11.57 2.59
N PHE A 58 10.39 11.98 2.88
CA PHE A 58 11.16 11.44 4.01
C PHE A 58 10.55 11.81 5.37
N GLN A 59 10.08 13.05 5.52
CA GLN A 59 9.41 13.47 6.74
C GLN A 59 8.16 12.62 7.01
N LEU A 60 7.32 12.39 5.99
CA LEU A 60 6.14 11.53 6.11
C LEU A 60 6.51 10.10 6.49
N LEU A 61 7.55 9.54 5.87
CA LEU A 61 8.05 8.22 6.17
C LEU A 61 8.50 8.11 7.64
N ASN A 62 9.25 9.09 8.14
CA ASN A 62 9.69 9.15 9.53
C ASN A 62 8.53 9.29 10.51
N LEU A 63 7.52 10.10 10.19
CA LEU A 63 6.33 10.25 11.03
C LEU A 63 5.53 8.94 11.12
N ARG A 64 5.37 8.22 10.01
CA ARG A 64 4.76 6.89 10.00
C ARG A 64 5.56 5.90 10.84
N ASN A 65 6.88 5.84 10.63
CA ASN A 65 7.76 4.96 11.39
C ASN A 65 7.66 5.24 12.90
N LYS A 66 7.71 6.49 13.31
CA LYS A 66 7.58 6.88 14.72
C LYS A 66 6.21 6.53 15.28
N LYS A 67 5.13 6.74 14.51
CA LYS A 67 3.77 6.46 14.94
C LYS A 67 3.49 4.98 15.08
N PHE A 68 3.85 4.18 14.05
CA PHE A 68 3.50 2.77 13.99
C PHE A 68 4.52 1.88 14.71
N GLY A 69 5.78 2.27 14.76
CA GLY A 69 6.84 1.48 15.39
C GLY A 69 6.73 1.32 16.91
N ASN A 70 5.82 2.05 17.55
CA ASN A 70 5.54 1.96 19.00
C ASN A 70 4.21 1.25 19.29
N LEU A 71 3.56 0.66 18.29
CA LEU A 71 2.27 -0.01 18.44
C LEU A 71 2.45 -1.52 18.34
N ASP A 72 1.89 -2.24 19.31
CA ASP A 72 1.91 -3.70 19.32
C ASP A 72 0.98 -4.30 18.25
N SER A 73 -0.18 -3.66 18.03
CA SER A 73 -1.18 -4.08 17.05
C SER A 73 -1.95 -2.88 16.52
N PHE A 74 -2.15 -2.83 15.21
CA PHE A 74 -2.90 -1.73 14.58
C PHE A 74 -3.39 -2.08 13.18
N VAL A 75 -4.43 -1.35 12.75
CA VAL A 75 -4.89 -1.30 11.36
C VAL A 75 -4.66 0.13 10.83
N THR A 76 -4.17 0.25 9.62
CA THR A 76 -3.98 1.56 8.97
C THR A 76 -4.39 1.54 7.49
N ASP A 77 -4.89 2.67 6.99
CA ASP A 77 -5.34 2.86 5.62
C ASP A 77 -4.22 3.28 4.64
N ARG A 78 -2.98 3.29 5.11
CA ARG A 78 -1.78 3.58 4.33
C ARG A 78 -0.64 2.65 4.72
N SER A 79 0.20 2.33 3.74
CA SER A 79 1.35 1.47 3.92
C SER A 79 2.63 2.14 3.43
N TYR A 80 3.76 1.50 3.66
CA TYR A 80 5.05 1.89 3.09
C TYR A 80 5.13 1.64 1.58
N LEU A 81 4.29 0.73 1.05
CA LEU A 81 4.11 0.55 -0.39
C LEU A 81 3.48 1.79 -1.05
N ASP A 82 2.51 2.43 -0.38
CA ASP A 82 1.99 3.73 -0.84
C ASP A 82 3.11 4.78 -0.89
N SER A 83 3.96 4.87 0.14
CA SER A 83 5.10 5.81 0.16
C SER A 83 6.03 5.57 -1.02
N ALA A 84 6.42 4.31 -1.27
CA ALA A 84 7.31 3.94 -2.36
C ALA A 84 6.72 4.30 -3.73
N ALA A 85 5.45 3.95 -3.97
CA ALA A 85 4.80 4.22 -5.26
C ALA A 85 4.65 5.73 -5.54
N TYR A 86 4.21 6.50 -4.56
CA TYR A 86 4.09 7.96 -4.72
C TYR A 86 5.45 8.65 -4.83
N PHE A 87 6.49 8.14 -4.18
CA PHE A 87 7.84 8.65 -4.33
C PHE A 87 8.37 8.41 -5.75
N ILE A 88 8.27 7.20 -6.29
CA ILE A 88 8.63 6.91 -7.68
C ILE A 88 7.90 7.85 -8.63
N TYR A 89 6.58 7.97 -8.49
CA TYR A 89 5.79 8.85 -9.34
C TYR A 89 6.29 10.30 -9.36
N LYS A 90 6.67 10.84 -8.20
CA LYS A 90 7.07 12.24 -8.05
C LYS A 90 8.55 12.50 -8.35
N GLN A 91 9.43 11.55 -8.04
CA GLN A 91 10.86 11.80 -7.90
C GLN A 91 11.73 11.05 -8.92
N SER A 92 11.26 9.96 -9.54
CA SER A 92 12.10 9.12 -10.42
C SER A 92 12.73 9.84 -11.61
N SER A 93 12.13 10.95 -12.07
CA SER A 93 12.66 11.79 -13.16
C SER A 93 13.63 12.87 -12.68
N PHE A 94 13.77 13.09 -11.38
CA PHE A 94 14.51 14.21 -10.80
C PHE A 94 15.65 13.78 -9.89
N GLN A 95 15.50 12.63 -9.21
CA GLN A 95 16.51 12.14 -8.28
C GLN A 95 17.44 11.13 -8.97
N PRO A 96 18.74 11.07 -8.56
CA PRO A 96 19.61 9.99 -8.98
C PRO A 96 19.02 8.62 -8.60
N GLN A 97 19.33 7.59 -9.41
CA GLN A 97 18.83 6.23 -9.18
C GLN A 97 19.13 5.73 -7.77
N CYS A 98 20.34 6.00 -7.25
CA CYS A 98 20.73 5.58 -5.90
C CYS A 98 19.84 6.18 -4.79
N GLU A 99 19.35 7.41 -4.95
CA GLU A 99 18.44 8.03 -3.98
C GLU A 99 17.05 7.39 -4.03
N VAL A 100 16.60 7.04 -5.23
CA VAL A 100 15.34 6.31 -5.41
C VAL A 100 15.46 4.93 -4.78
N ASP A 101 16.53 4.19 -5.05
CA ASP A 101 16.77 2.86 -4.49
C ASP A 101 16.86 2.89 -2.96
N ASN A 102 17.59 3.85 -2.40
CA ASN A 102 17.69 4.06 -0.94
C ASN A 102 16.32 4.29 -0.29
N PHE A 103 15.46 5.11 -0.91
CA PHE A 103 14.12 5.36 -0.39
C PHE A 103 13.25 4.10 -0.46
N LEU A 104 13.33 3.34 -1.55
CA LEU A 104 12.59 2.09 -1.73
C LEU A 104 13.03 1.02 -0.73
N ASP A 105 14.34 0.88 -0.51
CA ASP A 105 14.89 -0.06 0.47
C ASP A 105 14.46 0.30 1.89
N LEU A 106 14.43 1.60 2.23
CA LEU A 106 13.91 2.06 3.51
C LEU A 106 12.42 1.74 3.66
N CYS A 107 11.60 1.99 2.63
CA CYS A 107 10.18 1.63 2.65
C CYS A 107 9.98 0.12 2.83
N LYS A 108 10.76 -0.71 2.12
CA LYS A 108 10.74 -2.17 2.24
C LYS A 108 11.07 -2.62 3.66
N MET A 109 12.18 -2.12 4.20
CA MET A 109 12.63 -2.45 5.56
C MET A 109 11.54 -2.12 6.59
N LEU A 110 10.93 -0.93 6.50
CA LEU A 110 9.88 -0.52 7.42
C LEU A 110 8.61 -1.34 7.26
N LEU A 111 8.25 -1.72 6.03
CA LEU A 111 7.12 -2.62 5.77
C LEU A 111 7.36 -3.96 6.45
N CYS A 112 8.49 -4.60 6.21
CA CYS A 112 8.82 -5.89 6.80
C CYS A 112 8.92 -5.87 8.34
N ARG A 113 9.27 -4.72 8.90
CA ARG A 113 9.42 -4.56 10.36
C ARG A 113 8.10 -4.30 11.09
N GLN A 114 7.12 -3.69 10.43
CA GLN A 114 5.92 -3.15 11.09
C GLN A 114 4.61 -3.66 10.48
N CYS A 115 4.66 -4.62 9.56
CA CYS A 115 3.49 -5.10 8.86
C CYS A 115 3.51 -6.62 8.75
N ASP A 116 2.59 -7.29 9.41
CA ASP A 116 2.42 -8.73 9.27
C ASP A 116 1.57 -9.05 8.03
N LYS A 117 0.50 -8.27 7.79
CA LYS A 117 -0.43 -8.48 6.70
C LYS A 117 -0.66 -7.19 5.92
N LEU A 118 -0.33 -7.21 4.61
CA LEU A 118 -0.57 -6.12 3.67
C LEU A 118 -1.73 -6.48 2.76
N ILE A 119 -2.75 -5.62 2.71
CA ILE A 119 -3.90 -5.77 1.83
C ILE A 119 -3.84 -4.66 0.78
N MET A 120 -3.59 -5.03 -0.48
CA MET A 120 -3.50 -4.09 -1.59
C MET A 120 -4.77 -4.14 -2.43
N PHE A 121 -5.39 -3.00 -2.65
CA PHE A 121 -6.47 -2.83 -3.61
C PHE A 121 -5.90 -2.44 -4.98
N ASP A 122 -6.11 -3.29 -5.97
CA ASP A 122 -5.65 -3.13 -7.35
C ASP A 122 -6.84 -3.10 -8.32
N PHE A 123 -7.71 -2.11 -8.14
CA PHE A 123 -8.81 -1.84 -9.06
C PHE A 123 -9.13 -0.34 -9.10
N PRO A 124 -9.65 0.16 -10.22
CA PRO A 124 -10.00 1.58 -10.34
C PRO A 124 -11.35 1.90 -9.69
N THR A 125 -11.51 3.13 -9.20
CA THR A 125 -12.73 3.59 -8.52
C THR A 125 -14.00 3.51 -9.37
N TYR A 126 -13.91 3.63 -10.70
CA TYR A 126 -15.08 3.51 -11.57
C TYR A 126 -15.70 2.10 -11.59
N MET A 127 -15.00 1.10 -11.07
CA MET A 127 -15.55 -0.24 -10.86
C MET A 127 -16.39 -0.34 -9.58
N ILE A 128 -16.33 0.66 -8.70
CA ILE A 128 -17.17 0.72 -7.51
C ILE A 128 -18.55 1.21 -7.93
N LYS A 129 -19.56 0.33 -7.87
CA LYS A 129 -20.92 0.56 -8.42
C LYS A 129 -21.60 1.79 -7.85
N ASP A 130 -21.41 2.07 -6.58
CA ASP A 130 -22.04 3.17 -5.84
C ASP A 130 -21.05 4.32 -5.55
N TRP A 131 -20.01 4.43 -6.36
CA TRP A 131 -19.05 5.49 -6.19
C TRP A 131 -19.66 6.84 -6.56
N VAL A 132 -19.98 7.63 -5.55
CA VAL A 132 -20.42 9.00 -5.73
C VAL A 132 -19.19 9.85 -6.05
N MET A 133 -19.27 10.60 -7.16
CA MET A 133 -18.25 11.61 -7.45
C MET A 133 -18.10 12.49 -6.20
N ALA A 134 -16.87 12.61 -5.73
CA ALA A 134 -16.59 13.42 -4.56
C ALA A 134 -17.10 14.84 -4.78
N ASP A 135 -17.55 15.43 -3.69
CA ASP A 135 -17.88 16.85 -3.58
C ASP A 135 -16.74 17.70 -4.20
N GLU A 136 -17.05 18.86 -4.75
CA GLU A 136 -16.08 19.82 -5.30
C GLU A 136 -14.96 20.17 -4.31
N ASN A 137 -15.21 19.99 -3.02
CA ASN A 137 -14.25 20.16 -1.93
C ASN A 137 -13.33 18.94 -1.71
N ASP A 138 -13.55 17.81 -2.41
CA ASP A 138 -12.67 16.66 -2.26
C ASP A 138 -11.33 16.90 -2.96
N LYS A 139 -10.31 17.12 -2.14
CA LYS A 139 -8.92 17.40 -2.58
C LYS A 139 -8.21 16.16 -3.13
N ARG A 140 -8.89 15.01 -3.27
CA ARG A 140 -8.33 13.77 -3.80
C ARG A 140 -8.29 13.78 -5.32
N ILE A 141 -7.37 12.99 -5.86
CA ILE A 141 -7.26 12.80 -7.31
C ILE A 141 -8.28 11.74 -7.74
N HIS A 142 -9.29 12.18 -8.49
CA HIS A 142 -10.34 11.30 -9.03
C HIS A 142 -10.07 10.89 -10.50
N ASN A 143 -8.82 10.91 -10.93
CA ASN A 143 -8.44 10.52 -12.29
C ASN A 143 -8.16 9.02 -12.35
N LYS A 144 -8.98 8.27 -13.11
CA LYS A 144 -8.82 6.82 -13.29
C LYS A 144 -7.45 6.42 -13.83
N TYR A 145 -6.89 7.21 -14.73
CA TYR A 145 -5.56 6.91 -15.30
C TYR A 145 -4.46 7.08 -14.27
N PHE A 146 -4.57 8.08 -13.40
CA PHE A 146 -3.67 8.26 -12.28
C PHE A 146 -3.75 7.08 -11.29
N GLN A 147 -4.96 6.60 -11.00
CA GLN A 147 -5.16 5.45 -10.14
C GLN A 147 -4.53 4.18 -10.73
N HIS A 148 -4.72 3.93 -12.03
CA HIS A 148 -4.06 2.82 -12.73
C HIS A 148 -2.53 2.95 -12.72
N LEU A 149 -2.02 4.17 -12.92
CA LEU A 149 -0.58 4.42 -12.88
C LEU A 149 -0.01 4.07 -11.49
N ILE A 150 -0.63 4.56 -10.43
CA ILE A 150 -0.18 4.28 -9.06
C ILE A 150 -0.29 2.79 -8.73
N ALA A 151 -1.39 2.12 -9.11
CA ALA A 151 -1.53 0.68 -8.94
C ALA A 151 -0.45 -0.10 -9.71
N GLY A 152 -0.16 0.29 -10.94
CA GLY A 152 0.91 -0.29 -11.75
C GLY A 152 2.29 -0.14 -11.11
N ILE A 153 2.60 1.04 -10.56
CA ILE A 153 3.84 1.28 -9.82
C ILE A 153 3.90 0.40 -8.56
N MET A 154 2.82 0.29 -7.80
CA MET A 154 2.76 -0.57 -6.62
C MET A 154 3.03 -2.03 -6.97
N ASN A 155 2.39 -2.56 -8.01
CA ASN A 155 2.64 -3.91 -8.50
C ASN A 155 4.10 -4.11 -8.92
N GLN A 156 4.70 -3.14 -9.61
CA GLN A 156 6.10 -3.19 -9.99
C GLN A 156 7.04 -3.18 -8.78
N VAL A 157 6.77 -2.32 -7.78
CA VAL A 157 7.53 -2.28 -6.53
C VAL A 157 7.44 -3.61 -5.80
N LEU A 158 6.25 -4.19 -5.67
CA LEU A 158 6.09 -5.52 -5.07
C LEU A 158 6.86 -6.59 -5.83
N SER A 159 6.85 -6.56 -7.17
CA SER A 159 7.63 -7.48 -8.00
C SER A 159 9.15 -7.36 -7.75
N ILE A 160 9.66 -6.12 -7.61
CA ILE A 160 11.08 -5.86 -7.30
C ILE A 160 11.42 -6.33 -5.88
N TRP A 161 10.50 -6.15 -4.93
CA TRP A 161 10.71 -6.59 -3.55
C TRP A 161 10.58 -8.11 -3.36
N GLY A 162 9.97 -8.80 -4.32
CA GLY A 162 9.32 -10.10 -4.26
C GLY A 162 10.12 -11.30 -3.82
N SER A 163 11.45 -11.28 -3.84
CA SER A 163 12.22 -12.43 -3.36
C SER A 163 12.23 -12.60 -1.82
N LYS A 164 11.66 -11.64 -1.09
CA LYS A 164 11.70 -11.59 0.39
C LYS A 164 10.33 -11.35 1.03
N LEU A 165 9.27 -11.28 0.22
CA LEU A 165 7.90 -11.12 0.68
C LEU A 165 7.13 -12.36 0.21
N ARG A 166 6.39 -13.01 1.09
CA ARG A 166 5.49 -14.09 0.69
C ARG A 166 4.27 -13.48 0.01
N PHE A 167 4.04 -13.83 -1.26
CA PHE A 167 2.89 -13.36 -2.01
C PHE A 167 1.80 -14.43 -2.03
N GLU A 168 0.65 -14.11 -1.48
CA GLU A 168 -0.58 -14.84 -1.73
C GLU A 168 -1.45 -14.01 -2.67
N PHE A 169 -1.37 -14.33 -3.97
CA PHE A 169 -2.25 -13.73 -4.96
C PHE A 169 -3.59 -14.47 -4.97
N LEU A 170 -4.58 -13.90 -4.30
CA LEU A 170 -5.93 -14.42 -4.35
C LEU A 170 -6.72 -13.73 -5.46
N HIS A 171 -6.76 -14.38 -6.59
CA HIS A 171 -7.66 -14.03 -7.68
C HIS A 171 -9.05 -14.64 -7.43
N HIS A 172 -10.01 -13.82 -7.11
CA HIS A 172 -11.42 -14.19 -7.19
C HIS A 172 -11.99 -13.83 -8.57
N SER A 173 -11.39 -14.35 -9.62
CA SER A 173 -12.03 -14.61 -10.89
C SER A 173 -11.59 -16.00 -11.31
N GLU A 174 -12.45 -16.81 -11.88
CA GLU A 174 -12.33 -18.25 -12.16
C GLU A 174 -11.08 -18.72 -12.96
N LYS A 175 -10.02 -17.91 -12.99
CA LYS A 175 -8.75 -18.27 -13.62
C LYS A 175 -7.62 -18.01 -12.61
N PHE A 176 -7.20 -19.06 -11.95
CA PHE A 176 -5.94 -19.11 -11.21
C PHE A 176 -4.79 -18.65 -12.11
N TRP A 177 -4.17 -17.54 -11.77
CA TRP A 177 -2.82 -17.27 -12.22
C TRP A 177 -1.90 -18.11 -11.34
N LYS A 178 -1.33 -19.18 -11.89
CA LYS A 178 -0.09 -19.72 -11.34
C LYS A 178 0.92 -18.59 -11.41
N ALA A 179 1.59 -18.34 -10.28
CA ALA A 179 2.77 -17.49 -10.30
C ALA A 179 3.68 -17.98 -11.43
N PRO A 180 4.23 -17.10 -12.27
CA PRO A 180 5.16 -17.57 -13.28
C PRO A 180 6.30 -18.30 -12.60
N ASP A 181 6.80 -19.39 -13.24
CA ASP A 181 7.83 -20.32 -12.76
C ASP A 181 9.18 -19.67 -12.35
N VAL A 182 9.22 -18.36 -12.17
CA VAL A 182 10.36 -17.57 -11.70
C VAL A 182 10.77 -17.94 -10.25
N TYR A 183 9.89 -18.66 -9.52
CA TYR A 183 10.15 -19.05 -8.12
C TYR A 183 10.83 -20.44 -7.97
N GLU A 184 10.97 -21.22 -9.04
CA GLU A 184 11.63 -22.54 -8.96
C GLU A 184 13.18 -22.48 -8.99
N ASN A 185 13.75 -21.36 -9.38
CA ASN A 185 15.20 -21.17 -9.33
C ASN A 185 15.60 -20.41 -8.07
N GLY A 186 15.59 -21.11 -6.94
CA GLY A 186 15.99 -20.60 -5.65
C GLY A 186 17.38 -19.98 -5.67
N PHE A 187 17.45 -18.67 -5.65
CA PHE A 187 18.62 -18.00 -5.09
C PHE A 187 18.53 -18.16 -3.57
N ASP A 188 19.32 -19.09 -3.05
CA ASP A 188 19.55 -19.24 -1.62
C ASP A 188 20.23 -17.98 -1.06
N ILE A 189 19.43 -17.07 -0.52
CA ILE A 189 19.92 -15.91 0.24
C ILE A 189 19.71 -16.23 1.73
N GLY A 190 20.32 -17.32 2.17
CA GLY A 190 20.15 -17.90 3.51
C GLY A 190 20.66 -17.09 4.70
N SER A 191 20.98 -15.80 4.58
CA SER A 191 21.46 -15.00 5.72
C SER A 191 20.73 -13.69 5.96
N LEU A 192 19.81 -13.28 5.08
CA LEU A 192 19.07 -12.02 5.23
C LEU A 192 17.64 -12.20 5.76
N ASP A 193 17.12 -13.42 5.78
CA ASP A 193 15.76 -13.72 6.29
C ASP A 193 15.61 -13.47 7.79
N SER A 194 16.71 -13.44 8.54
CA SER A 194 16.69 -13.13 9.98
C SER A 194 16.54 -11.64 10.29
N ILE A 195 16.76 -10.75 9.31
CA ILE A 195 16.73 -9.28 9.51
C ILE A 195 15.41 -8.67 9.05
N TYR A 196 14.76 -9.29 8.05
CA TYR A 196 13.50 -8.80 7.49
C TYR A 196 12.36 -9.72 7.94
N GLY A 197 11.41 -9.15 8.67
CA GLY A 197 10.18 -9.85 9.03
C GLY A 197 9.43 -10.37 7.80
N HIS A 198 8.60 -11.37 8.00
CA HIS A 198 7.72 -11.95 7.00
C HIS A 198 6.47 -11.08 6.84
N VAL A 199 6.05 -10.79 5.61
CA VAL A 199 4.82 -10.04 5.32
C VAL A 199 3.94 -10.86 4.39
N ASP A 200 2.75 -11.22 4.84
CA ASP A 200 1.73 -11.80 3.99
C ASP A 200 1.04 -10.72 3.16
N ILE A 201 0.90 -10.92 1.86
CA ILE A 201 0.34 -9.93 0.95
C ILE A 201 -0.88 -10.49 0.22
N LEU A 202 -2.00 -9.78 0.36
CA LEU A 202 -3.24 -10.01 -0.37
C LEU A 202 -3.44 -8.91 -1.40
N VAL A 203 -3.58 -9.25 -2.68
CA VAL A 203 -3.95 -8.30 -3.74
C VAL A 203 -5.40 -8.52 -4.14
N ILE A 204 -6.26 -7.51 -3.93
CA ILE A 204 -7.69 -7.56 -4.23
C ILE A 204 -7.97 -6.83 -5.53
N LYS A 205 -8.53 -7.53 -6.51
CA LYS A 205 -9.02 -6.97 -7.80
C LYS A 205 -10.54 -6.90 -7.87
N GLU A 206 -11.23 -7.28 -6.80
CA GLU A 206 -12.68 -7.26 -6.71
C GLU A 206 -13.20 -5.90 -6.24
N ALA A 207 -14.19 -5.37 -6.95
CA ALA A 207 -14.77 -4.06 -6.65
C ALA A 207 -15.99 -4.12 -5.73
N LYS A 208 -16.69 -5.27 -5.62
CA LYS A 208 -17.87 -5.40 -4.77
C LYS A 208 -17.48 -5.40 -3.30
N TYR A 209 -18.15 -4.57 -2.51
CA TYR A 209 -17.83 -4.36 -1.11
C TYR A 209 -17.92 -5.65 -0.27
N GLU A 210 -19.03 -6.38 -0.39
CA GLU A 210 -19.30 -7.59 0.39
C GLU A 210 -18.25 -8.68 0.08
N THR A 211 -17.96 -8.89 -1.21
CA THR A 211 -16.96 -9.86 -1.63
C THR A 211 -15.55 -9.50 -1.12
N ARG A 212 -15.21 -8.20 -1.12
CA ARG A 212 -13.93 -7.74 -0.55
C ARG A 212 -13.84 -8.03 0.94
N GLN A 213 -14.91 -7.79 1.68
CA GLN A 213 -14.96 -8.05 3.11
C GLN A 213 -14.78 -9.53 3.41
N GLU A 214 -15.43 -10.43 2.68
CA GLU A 214 -15.26 -11.88 2.81
C GLU A 214 -13.83 -12.32 2.54
N ILE A 215 -13.22 -11.86 1.43
CA ILE A 215 -11.83 -12.17 1.08
C ILE A 215 -10.85 -11.70 2.16
N ILE A 216 -11.04 -10.48 2.69
CA ILE A 216 -10.20 -9.94 3.75
C ILE A 216 -10.36 -10.75 5.03
N ASN A 217 -11.57 -11.10 5.42
CA ASN A 217 -11.82 -11.91 6.60
C ASN A 217 -11.17 -13.28 6.49
N ASP A 218 -11.27 -13.94 5.34
CA ASP A 218 -10.60 -15.22 5.10
C ASP A 218 -9.09 -15.10 5.22
N PHE A 219 -8.50 -14.07 4.65
CA PHE A 219 -7.06 -13.79 4.74
C PHE A 219 -6.61 -13.49 6.18
N LEU A 220 -7.37 -12.68 6.92
CA LEU A 220 -7.00 -12.30 8.28
C LEU A 220 -7.13 -13.48 9.26
N THR A 221 -8.04 -14.42 8.99
CA THR A 221 -8.22 -15.63 9.80
C THR A 221 -7.38 -16.82 9.36
N ASP A 222 -6.44 -16.61 8.43
CA ASP A 222 -5.58 -17.65 7.84
C ASP A 222 -6.33 -18.82 7.19
N LYS A 223 -7.66 -18.71 6.97
CA LYS A 223 -8.47 -19.74 6.32
C LYS A 223 -8.04 -20.01 4.88
N LEU A 224 -7.40 -19.03 4.24
CA LEU A 224 -6.91 -19.14 2.87
C LEU A 224 -5.65 -19.98 2.78
N CYS A 225 -4.80 -19.95 3.83
CA CYS A 225 -3.59 -20.78 3.91
C CYS A 225 -3.88 -22.27 4.09
N GLN A 226 -5.11 -22.66 4.48
CA GLN A 226 -5.52 -24.05 4.69
C GLN A 226 -6.15 -24.73 3.47
N LYS A 227 -6.40 -23.99 2.38
CA LYS A 227 -7.06 -24.49 1.16
C LYS A 227 -6.11 -24.96 0.07
N TYR A 228 -4.77 -24.91 0.29
CA TYR A 228 -3.76 -25.27 -0.73
C TYR A 228 -2.68 -26.22 -0.13
#